data_ddf788a74ad29f2b8916aa98bbf063a1
#
_entry.id   ddf788a74ad29f2b8916aa98bbf063a1
#
_cell.length_a   1.000
_cell.length_b   1.000
_cell.length_c   1.000
_cell.angle_alpha   90.00
_cell.angle_beta   90.00
_cell.angle_gamma   90.00
#
_symmetry.space_group_name_H-M   'P 1'
#
loop_
_entity.id
_entity.type
_entity.pdbx_description
1 polymer ?
#
loop_
_entity_poly.entity_id
_entity_poly.type
_entity_poly.pdbx_seq_one_letter_code
_entity_poly.pdbx_strand_id
1 'polypeptide(L)'
;SRNMLNNRAFKHLDNDEEAPLIRDYLSQEIENKFRVERKLFGDAGWEATMGAGYEYVKYNNSTTEQRYNPAEGSLDSVAFASDLKAHKYGAFGTVNRKVLDDRLTLSAGFRMDGSTLGEGLRNPIQQFSPRFSASYAFAPGWTLNANTGRYFQLPAYTILGYVQDGERINAGADARYLSNNQAVAGIRWEG
;
A
#
# COMPACT_ATOMS: atom_id res chain seq x y z
N SER A 1 -15.71 7.59 -0.21
CA SER A 1 -15.62 7.17 -1.63
C SER A 1 -15.79 5.66 -1.77
N ARG A 2 -16.23 5.22 -2.92
CA ARG A 2 -16.32 3.81 -3.30
C ARG A 2 -15.56 3.62 -4.62
N ASN A 3 -14.65 2.66 -4.64
CA ASN A 3 -13.92 2.25 -5.84
C ASN A 3 -14.31 0.81 -6.17
N MET A 4 -14.42 0.50 -7.46
CA MET A 4 -14.62 -0.86 -7.95
C MET A 4 -13.71 -1.08 -9.15
N LEU A 5 -12.89 -2.11 -9.08
CA LEU A 5 -12.00 -2.54 -10.14
C LEU A 5 -12.35 -3.97 -10.52
N ASN A 6 -12.60 -4.19 -11.80
CA ASN A 6 -12.74 -5.53 -12.37
C ASN A 6 -11.57 -5.74 -13.33
N ASN A 7 -10.89 -6.85 -13.20
CA ASN A 7 -9.79 -7.21 -14.08
C ASN A 7 -9.97 -8.64 -14.57
N ARG A 8 -9.81 -8.84 -15.89
CA ARG A 8 -9.75 -10.13 -16.51
C ARG A 8 -8.51 -10.20 -17.40
N ALA A 9 -7.70 -11.23 -17.23
CA ALA A 9 -6.56 -11.50 -18.05
C ALA A 9 -6.56 -12.99 -18.45
N PHE A 10 -6.32 -13.25 -19.71
CA PHE A 10 -6.15 -14.61 -20.21
C PHE A 10 -4.90 -14.68 -21.09
N LYS A 11 -4.32 -15.84 -21.14
CA LYS A 11 -3.14 -16.10 -21.95
C LYS A 11 -3.28 -17.46 -22.62
N HIS A 12 -3.08 -17.47 -23.92
CA HIS A 12 -2.95 -18.68 -24.72
C HIS A 12 -1.48 -19.10 -24.86
N LEU A 13 -1.24 -20.35 -25.18
CA LEU A 13 0.09 -20.86 -25.50
C LEU A 13 0.65 -20.07 -26.69
N ASP A 14 1.93 -19.68 -26.59
CA ASP A 14 2.63 -18.91 -27.64
C ASP A 14 1.96 -17.57 -28.04
N ASN A 15 1.00 -17.06 -27.23
CA ASN A 15 0.15 -15.91 -27.52
C ASN A 15 -0.70 -16.10 -28.80
N ASP A 16 -1.00 -17.30 -29.18
CA ASP A 16 -1.87 -17.66 -30.29
C ASP A 16 -3.28 -17.95 -29.75
N GLU A 17 -4.28 -17.20 -30.20
CA GLU A 17 -5.68 -17.29 -29.73
C GLU A 17 -6.33 -18.64 -30.07
N GLU A 18 -5.82 -19.36 -31.12
CA GLU A 18 -6.27 -20.71 -31.50
C GLU A 18 -5.62 -21.82 -30.63
N ALA A 19 -4.53 -21.48 -29.92
CA ALA A 19 -3.83 -22.42 -29.05
C ALA A 19 -4.55 -22.59 -27.68
N PRO A 20 -4.25 -23.68 -26.93
CA PRO A 20 -4.85 -23.92 -25.63
C PRO A 20 -4.68 -22.76 -24.66
N LEU A 21 -5.73 -22.44 -23.89
CA LEU A 21 -5.72 -21.44 -22.83
C LEU A 21 -4.85 -21.94 -21.66
N ILE A 22 -3.76 -21.25 -21.40
CA ILE A 22 -2.83 -21.57 -20.30
C ILE A 22 -3.06 -20.75 -19.04
N ARG A 23 -3.78 -19.65 -19.13
CA ARG A 23 -4.17 -18.82 -17.97
C ARG A 23 -5.51 -18.15 -18.21
N ASP A 24 -6.42 -18.29 -17.24
CA ASP A 24 -7.61 -17.46 -17.09
C ASP A 24 -7.61 -16.86 -15.68
N TYR A 25 -7.58 -15.56 -15.62
CA TYR A 25 -7.54 -14.78 -14.38
C TYR A 25 -8.71 -13.80 -14.37
N LEU A 26 -9.53 -13.88 -13.34
CA LEU A 26 -10.61 -12.94 -13.08
C LEU A 26 -10.49 -12.40 -11.65
N SER A 27 -10.49 -11.10 -11.49
CA SER A 27 -10.54 -10.50 -10.16
C SER A 27 -11.51 -9.31 -10.09
N GLN A 28 -12.07 -9.12 -8.92
CA GLN A 28 -12.88 -7.97 -8.57
C GLN A 28 -12.44 -7.42 -7.22
N GLU A 29 -12.19 -6.13 -7.17
CA GLU A 29 -11.85 -5.40 -5.95
C GLU A 29 -12.87 -4.29 -5.73
N ILE A 30 -13.45 -4.24 -4.53
CA ILE A 30 -14.39 -3.20 -4.10
C ILE A 30 -13.87 -2.61 -2.81
N GLU A 31 -13.68 -1.30 -2.80
CA GLU A 31 -13.23 -0.56 -1.62
C GLU A 31 -14.20 0.56 -1.29
N ASN A 32 -14.67 0.59 -0.04
CA ASN A 32 -15.45 1.69 0.51
C ASN A 32 -14.59 2.40 1.55
N LYS A 33 -14.27 3.68 1.30
CA LYS A 33 -13.32 4.46 2.11
C LYS A 33 -14.03 5.60 2.81
N PHE A 34 -13.74 5.73 4.09
CA PHE A 34 -14.08 6.86 4.93
C PHE A 34 -12.80 7.46 5.52
N ARG A 35 -12.69 8.78 5.49
CA ARG A 35 -11.57 9.52 6.09
C ARG A 35 -12.09 10.79 6.74
N VAL A 36 -11.60 11.07 7.92
CA VAL A 36 -11.78 12.34 8.62
C VAL A 36 -10.41 12.96 8.88
N GLU A 37 -10.33 14.26 8.70
CA GLU A 37 -9.10 15.02 8.88
C GLU A 37 -9.41 16.37 9.51
N ARG A 38 -8.54 16.84 10.39
CA ARG A 38 -8.60 18.17 11.00
C ARG A 38 -7.25 18.85 10.83
N LYS A 39 -7.30 20.10 10.38
CA LYS A 39 -6.15 21.01 10.33
C LYS A 39 -6.28 22.02 11.46
N LEU A 40 -5.17 22.28 12.09
CA LEU A 40 -5.01 23.25 13.17
C LEU A 40 -3.88 24.19 12.77
N PHE A 41 -4.12 25.48 12.93
CA PHE A 41 -3.14 26.53 12.70
C PHE A 41 -2.83 27.17 14.03
N GLY A 42 -1.55 27.29 14.35
CA GLY A 42 -1.07 27.93 15.55
C GLY A 42 -0.28 29.20 15.25
N ASP A 43 -0.02 29.98 16.28
CA ASP A 43 0.84 31.15 16.17
C ASP A 43 2.28 30.75 15.80
N ALA A 44 3.06 31.70 15.31
CA ALA A 44 4.47 31.51 14.94
C ALA A 44 4.72 30.43 13.86
N GLY A 45 3.81 30.28 12.87
CA GLY A 45 4.01 29.42 11.70
C GLY A 45 3.87 27.93 11.94
N TRP A 46 3.14 27.53 13.00
CA TRP A 46 2.79 26.13 13.22
C TRP A 46 1.53 25.73 12.46
N GLU A 47 1.59 24.58 11.82
CA GLU A 47 0.45 23.90 11.23
C GLU A 47 0.49 22.44 11.66
N ALA A 48 -0.63 21.93 12.16
CA ALA A 48 -0.79 20.51 12.49
C ALA A 48 -1.97 19.92 11.73
N THR A 49 -1.80 18.74 11.19
CA THR A 49 -2.86 17.96 10.55
C THR A 49 -2.93 16.62 11.25
N MET A 50 -4.13 16.18 11.62
CA MET A 50 -4.36 14.86 12.18
C MET A 50 -5.61 14.25 11.56
N GLY A 51 -5.63 12.92 11.45
CA GLY A 51 -6.78 12.25 10.89
C GLY A 51 -6.77 10.76 11.12
N ALA A 52 -7.91 10.17 10.78
CA ALA A 52 -8.12 8.72 10.78
C ALA A 52 -8.85 8.30 9.53
N GLY A 53 -8.62 7.07 9.12
CA GLY A 53 -9.25 6.46 7.98
C GLY A 53 -9.76 5.07 8.31
N TYR A 54 -10.83 4.70 7.63
CA TYR A 54 -11.41 3.37 7.67
C TYR A 54 -11.78 2.96 6.27
N GLU A 55 -11.54 1.69 5.95
CA GLU A 55 -11.81 1.14 4.64
C GLU A 55 -12.36 -0.28 4.77
N TYR A 56 -13.48 -0.54 4.12
CA TYR A 56 -14.02 -1.88 3.94
C TYR A 56 -13.66 -2.36 2.52
N VAL A 57 -13.02 -3.51 2.47
CA VAL A 57 -12.55 -4.13 1.23
C VAL A 57 -13.23 -5.47 1.01
N LYS A 58 -13.66 -5.69 -0.23
CA LYS A 58 -14.00 -7.01 -0.74
C LYS A 58 -13.15 -7.29 -1.96
N TYR A 59 -12.48 -8.43 -1.96
CA TYR A 59 -11.66 -8.91 -3.06
C TYR A 59 -12.03 -10.34 -3.40
N ASN A 60 -12.40 -10.56 -4.66
CA ASN A 60 -12.66 -11.88 -5.22
C ASN A 60 -11.64 -12.15 -6.32
N ASN A 61 -11.15 -13.37 -6.38
CA ASN A 61 -10.26 -13.83 -7.42
C ASN A 61 -10.62 -15.24 -7.82
N SER A 62 -10.54 -15.52 -9.11
CA SER A 62 -10.56 -16.87 -9.67
C SER A 62 -9.45 -16.97 -10.69
N THR A 63 -8.57 -17.94 -10.52
CA THR A 63 -7.42 -18.17 -11.39
C THR A 63 -7.36 -19.64 -11.75
N THR A 64 -7.22 -19.91 -13.04
CA THR A 64 -6.85 -21.23 -13.57
C THR A 64 -5.58 -21.05 -14.39
N GLU A 65 -4.55 -21.81 -14.07
CA GLU A 65 -3.26 -21.75 -14.77
C GLU A 65 -2.76 -23.16 -15.04
N GLN A 66 -2.29 -23.39 -16.25
CA GLN A 66 -1.59 -24.61 -16.62
C GLN A 66 -0.09 -24.42 -16.45
N ARG A 67 0.55 -25.28 -15.69
CA ARG A 67 1.99 -25.26 -15.43
C ARG A 67 2.62 -26.54 -15.97
N TYR A 68 3.73 -26.38 -16.67
CA TYR A 68 4.50 -27.52 -17.09
C TYR A 68 5.22 -28.16 -15.90
N ASN A 69 4.99 -29.44 -15.67
CA ASN A 69 5.67 -30.25 -14.68
C ASN A 69 6.82 -31.02 -15.36
N PRO A 70 8.07 -30.60 -15.19
CA PRO A 70 9.21 -31.22 -15.85
C PRO A 70 9.50 -32.63 -15.33
N ALA A 71 9.04 -32.99 -14.12
CA ALA A 71 9.25 -34.32 -13.55
C ALA A 71 8.35 -35.39 -14.23
N GLU A 72 7.16 -34.98 -14.69
CA GLU A 72 6.18 -35.87 -15.29
C GLU A 72 6.02 -35.65 -16.81
N GLY A 73 6.61 -34.57 -17.34
CA GLY A 73 6.47 -34.16 -18.74
C GLY A 73 5.03 -33.75 -19.10
N SER A 74 4.22 -33.39 -18.13
CA SER A 74 2.79 -33.10 -18.26
C SER A 74 2.47 -31.63 -17.99
N LEU A 75 1.25 -31.18 -18.34
CA LEU A 75 0.69 -29.90 -17.94
C LEU A 75 -0.25 -30.14 -16.76
N ASP A 76 0.12 -29.62 -15.61
CA ASP A 76 -0.72 -29.62 -14.40
C ASP A 76 -1.63 -28.40 -14.40
N SER A 77 -2.91 -28.61 -14.15
CA SER A 77 -3.86 -27.50 -13.97
C SER A 77 -3.91 -27.10 -12.50
N VAL A 78 -3.55 -25.87 -12.21
CA VAL A 78 -3.68 -25.27 -10.89
C VAL A 78 -4.85 -24.28 -10.93
N ALA A 79 -5.87 -24.55 -10.12
CA ALA A 79 -7.01 -23.66 -9.98
C ALA A 79 -7.15 -23.23 -8.52
N PHE A 80 -7.29 -21.93 -8.30
CA PHE A 80 -7.59 -21.39 -6.97
C PHE A 80 -8.55 -20.23 -7.06
N ALA A 81 -9.37 -20.07 -6.01
CA ALA A 81 -10.27 -18.95 -5.86
C ALA A 81 -10.11 -18.36 -4.45
N SER A 82 -10.23 -17.05 -4.34
CA SER A 82 -10.24 -16.35 -3.07
C SER A 82 -11.42 -15.41 -2.96
N ASP A 83 -12.04 -15.37 -1.79
CA ASP A 83 -13.03 -14.36 -1.38
C ASP A 83 -12.53 -13.74 -0.06
N LEU A 84 -12.09 -12.50 -0.15
CA LEU A 84 -11.59 -11.74 0.99
C LEU A 84 -12.56 -10.62 1.33
N LYS A 85 -12.86 -10.51 2.62
CA LYS A 85 -13.53 -9.35 3.20
C LYS A 85 -12.68 -8.85 4.34
N ALA A 86 -12.38 -7.57 4.34
CA ALA A 86 -11.50 -7.00 5.34
C ALA A 86 -11.85 -5.58 5.71
N HIS A 87 -11.44 -5.22 6.91
CA HIS A 87 -11.44 -3.88 7.43
C HIS A 87 -10.00 -3.39 7.50
N LYS A 88 -9.73 -2.22 6.92
CA LYS A 88 -8.47 -1.50 7.05
C LYS A 88 -8.74 -0.23 7.84
N TYR A 89 -7.87 0.13 8.72
CA TYR A 89 -8.00 1.31 9.57
C TYR A 89 -6.62 1.91 9.83
N GLY A 90 -6.58 3.20 10.06
CA GLY A 90 -5.33 3.87 10.32
C GLY A 90 -5.53 5.27 10.87
N ALA A 91 -4.47 5.78 11.48
CA ALA A 91 -4.37 7.14 11.97
C ALA A 91 -3.07 7.77 11.48
N PHE A 92 -3.08 9.07 11.33
CA PHE A 92 -1.92 9.84 10.92
C PHE A 92 -1.90 11.21 11.58
N GLY A 93 -0.73 11.75 11.70
CA GLY A 93 -0.52 13.13 12.15
C GLY A 93 0.73 13.72 11.51
N THR A 94 0.70 15.01 11.27
CA THR A 94 1.83 15.79 10.76
C THR A 94 1.84 17.14 11.41
N VAL A 95 3.01 17.61 11.81
CA VAL A 95 3.25 18.96 12.30
C VAL A 95 4.29 19.61 11.42
N ASN A 96 3.98 20.80 10.94
CA ASN A 96 4.86 21.63 10.13
C ASN A 96 5.20 22.90 10.89
N ARG A 97 6.41 23.40 10.72
CA ARG A 97 6.84 24.68 11.24
C ARG A 97 7.74 25.39 10.25
N LYS A 98 7.50 26.68 10.06
CA LYS A 98 8.37 27.57 9.35
C LYS A 98 9.24 28.35 10.35
N VAL A 99 10.53 28.42 10.08
CA VAL A 99 11.52 29.11 10.89
C VAL A 99 12.52 29.86 10.00
N LEU A 100 13.39 30.68 10.58
CA LEU A 100 14.39 31.47 9.85
C LEU A 100 13.75 32.42 8.79
N ASP A 101 12.76 33.20 9.20
CA ASP A 101 12.01 34.09 8.33
C ASP A 101 11.42 33.37 7.12
N ASP A 102 10.74 32.24 7.40
CA ASP A 102 10.10 31.33 6.42
C ASP A 102 11.07 30.62 5.46
N ARG A 103 12.37 30.79 5.61
CA ARG A 103 13.39 30.16 4.75
C ARG A 103 13.56 28.66 5.04
N LEU A 104 13.23 28.18 6.23
CA LEU A 104 13.33 26.77 6.58
C LEU A 104 11.96 26.25 7.02
N THR A 105 11.44 25.28 6.28
CA THR A 105 10.24 24.52 6.66
C THR A 105 10.67 23.16 7.17
N LEU A 106 10.25 22.82 8.39
CA LEU A 106 10.43 21.52 9.01
C LEU A 106 9.09 20.81 9.11
N SER A 107 9.07 19.51 8.84
CA SER A 107 7.89 18.67 8.99
C SER A 107 8.25 17.38 9.73
N ALA A 108 7.42 17.03 10.70
CA ALA A 108 7.47 15.74 11.37
C ALA A 108 6.08 15.12 11.37
N GLY A 109 5.99 13.82 11.04
CA GLY A 109 4.72 13.14 10.98
C GLY A 109 4.83 11.66 11.29
N PHE A 110 3.67 11.03 11.42
CA PHE A 110 3.57 9.59 11.58
C PHE A 110 2.31 9.07 10.88
N ARG A 111 2.33 7.79 10.58
CA ARG A 111 1.17 7.01 10.17
C ARG A 111 1.20 5.66 10.86
N MET A 112 0.03 5.14 11.16
CA MET A 112 -0.18 3.79 11.70
C MET A 112 -1.35 3.16 10.95
N ASP A 113 -1.17 1.92 10.48
CA ASP A 113 -2.20 1.21 9.73
C ASP A 113 -2.39 -0.19 10.32
N GLY A 114 -3.62 -0.69 10.28
CA GLY A 114 -3.97 -2.05 10.65
C GLY A 114 -4.98 -2.66 9.70
N SER A 115 -5.04 -3.99 9.64
CA SER A 115 -5.96 -4.73 8.78
C SER A 115 -6.41 -6.04 9.41
N THR A 116 -7.66 -6.42 9.15
CA THR A 116 -8.21 -7.71 9.57
C THR A 116 -7.89 -8.85 8.60
N LEU A 117 -7.10 -8.61 7.54
CA LEU A 117 -6.73 -9.62 6.54
C LEU A 117 -5.87 -10.76 7.10
N GLY A 118 -5.13 -10.52 8.17
CA GLY A 118 -4.32 -11.51 8.86
C GLY A 118 -4.10 -11.12 10.32
N GLU A 119 -3.80 -12.08 11.17
CA GLU A 119 -3.59 -11.83 12.60
C GLU A 119 -2.42 -10.89 12.86
N GLY A 120 -1.29 -11.09 12.21
CA GLY A 120 -0.10 -10.26 12.34
C GLY A 120 -0.23 -8.85 11.75
N LEU A 121 -1.35 -8.57 11.05
CA LEU A 121 -1.62 -7.27 10.41
C LEU A 121 -2.54 -6.37 11.25
N ARG A 122 -3.09 -6.86 12.36
CA ARG A 122 -4.14 -6.15 13.12
C ARG A 122 -3.63 -5.01 13.98
N ASN A 123 -2.42 -5.12 14.53
CA ASN A 123 -1.90 -4.14 15.47
C ASN A 123 -1.27 -2.94 14.73
N PRO A 124 -1.92 -1.74 14.72
CA PRO A 124 -1.41 -0.60 13.97
C PRO A 124 -0.11 0.00 14.54
N ILE A 125 0.22 -0.27 15.81
CA ILE A 125 1.47 0.21 16.43
C ILE A 125 2.68 -0.48 15.80
N GLN A 126 2.55 -1.72 15.35
CA GLN A 126 3.63 -2.44 14.65
C GLN A 126 3.95 -1.83 13.27
N GLN A 127 3.02 -1.08 12.69
CA GLN A 127 3.16 -0.34 11.45
C GLN A 127 3.39 1.17 11.68
N PHE A 128 3.98 1.53 12.82
CA PHE A 128 4.35 2.92 13.09
C PHE A 128 5.37 3.42 12.07
N SER A 129 4.98 4.45 11.34
CA SER A 129 5.63 4.99 10.14
C SER A 129 6.03 6.45 10.39
N PRO A 130 7.16 6.72 11.07
CA PRO A 130 7.65 8.07 11.28
C PRO A 130 8.18 8.66 9.98
N ARG A 131 8.00 9.96 9.80
CA ARG A 131 8.42 10.72 8.61
C ARG A 131 8.93 12.08 9.03
N PHE A 132 10.04 12.51 8.43
CA PHE A 132 10.64 13.82 8.65
C PHE A 132 10.99 14.44 7.32
N SER A 133 10.79 15.74 7.18
CA SER A 133 11.29 16.48 6.02
C SER A 133 11.74 17.88 6.41
N ALA A 134 12.66 18.40 5.62
CA ALA A 134 13.16 19.75 5.71
C ALA A 134 13.28 20.36 4.30
N SER A 135 12.91 21.63 4.17
CA SER A 135 13.06 22.41 2.96
C SER A 135 13.70 23.75 3.32
N TYR A 136 14.88 24.02 2.78
CA TYR A 136 15.68 25.20 3.12
C TYR A 136 16.01 26.04 1.89
N ALA A 137 15.47 27.27 1.82
CA ALA A 137 15.83 28.27 0.85
C ALA A 137 17.15 28.94 1.25
N PHE A 138 18.28 28.42 0.77
CA PHE A 138 19.60 28.87 1.18
C PHE A 138 20.14 30.07 0.37
N ALA A 139 19.59 30.29 -0.84
CA ALA A 139 19.90 31.44 -1.69
C ALA A 139 18.68 31.81 -2.55
N PRO A 140 18.63 33.02 -3.15
CA PRO A 140 17.55 33.39 -4.09
C PRO A 140 17.39 32.36 -5.20
N GLY A 141 16.19 31.81 -5.34
CA GLY A 141 15.86 30.77 -6.32
C GLY A 141 16.39 29.36 -5.99
N TRP A 142 17.17 29.16 -4.92
CA TRP A 142 17.74 27.87 -4.57
C TRP A 142 17.15 27.26 -3.29
N THR A 143 16.70 26.04 -3.38
CA THR A 143 16.11 25.31 -2.23
C THR A 143 16.72 23.92 -2.11
N LEU A 144 17.20 23.59 -0.92
CA LEU A 144 17.59 22.24 -0.52
C LEU A 144 16.41 21.54 0.11
N ASN A 145 16.08 20.33 -0.36
CA ASN A 145 15.03 19.51 0.17
C ASN A 145 15.61 18.18 0.69
N ALA A 146 15.16 17.74 1.84
CA ALA A 146 15.51 16.42 2.38
C ALA A 146 14.29 15.80 3.04
N ASN A 147 14.11 14.50 2.87
CA ASN A 147 13.11 13.75 3.60
C ASN A 147 13.63 12.36 3.96
N THR A 148 13.14 11.84 5.06
CA THR A 148 13.39 10.48 5.50
C THR A 148 12.15 9.92 6.19
N GLY A 149 11.97 8.61 6.11
CA GLY A 149 10.85 7.96 6.78
C GLY A 149 10.88 6.45 6.64
N ARG A 150 10.07 5.84 7.47
CA ARG A 150 9.71 4.43 7.36
C ARG A 150 8.31 4.31 6.80
N TYR A 151 8.14 3.42 5.85
CA TYR A 151 6.88 3.21 5.14
C TYR A 151 6.47 1.76 5.25
N PHE A 152 5.17 1.53 5.39
CA PHE A 152 4.58 0.21 5.40
C PHE A 152 3.55 0.08 4.28
N GLN A 153 3.55 -1.05 3.63
CA GLN A 153 2.61 -1.41 2.57
C GLN A 153 1.98 -2.76 2.88
N LEU A 154 0.66 -2.83 2.81
CA LEU A 154 -0.05 -4.09 2.89
C LEU A 154 0.35 -4.96 1.68
N PRO A 155 0.66 -6.26 1.87
CA PRO A 155 0.86 -7.18 0.77
C PRO A 155 -0.37 -7.23 -0.16
N ALA A 156 -0.16 -7.58 -1.41
CA ALA A 156 -1.25 -7.67 -2.38
C ALA A 156 -2.34 -8.67 -1.93
N TYR A 157 -3.60 -8.39 -2.24
CA TYR A 157 -4.71 -9.27 -1.88
C TYR A 157 -4.60 -10.66 -2.51
N THR A 158 -3.98 -10.76 -3.68
CA THR A 158 -3.67 -12.05 -4.31
C THR A 158 -2.77 -12.93 -3.45
N ILE A 159 -1.80 -12.33 -2.74
CA ILE A 159 -0.90 -13.04 -1.82
C ILE A 159 -1.64 -13.44 -0.56
N LEU A 160 -2.34 -12.48 0.09
CA LEU A 160 -3.06 -12.70 1.34
C LEU A 160 -4.29 -13.60 1.16
N GLY A 161 -4.85 -13.64 -0.03
CA GLY A 161 -6.00 -14.46 -0.41
C GLY A 161 -5.65 -15.83 -0.98
N TYR A 162 -4.36 -16.13 -1.15
CA TYR A 162 -3.96 -17.41 -1.71
C TYR A 162 -4.37 -18.55 -0.80
N VAL A 163 -5.07 -19.52 -1.38
CA VAL A 163 -5.61 -20.71 -0.70
C VAL A 163 -4.87 -21.93 -1.22
N GLN A 164 -4.37 -22.73 -0.30
CA GLN A 164 -3.80 -24.07 -0.57
C GLN A 164 -4.49 -25.06 0.37
N ASP A 165 -4.97 -26.17 -0.19
CA ASP A 165 -5.67 -27.24 0.56
C ASP A 165 -6.85 -26.73 1.41
N GLY A 166 -7.54 -25.69 0.94
CA GLY A 166 -8.66 -25.05 1.63
C GLY A 166 -8.29 -24.00 2.71
N GLU A 167 -7.00 -23.78 2.95
CA GLU A 167 -6.52 -22.83 3.94
C GLU A 167 -5.78 -21.63 3.30
N ARG A 168 -5.96 -20.44 3.90
CA ARG A 168 -5.21 -19.24 3.52
C ARG A 168 -3.85 -19.25 4.22
N ILE A 169 -2.83 -19.71 3.52
CA ILE A 169 -1.49 -19.93 4.10
C ILE A 169 -0.72 -18.64 4.43
N ASN A 170 -1.07 -17.52 3.80
CA ASN A 170 -0.34 -16.24 3.95
C ASN A 170 -1.02 -15.24 4.88
N ALA A 171 -2.11 -15.61 5.56
CA ALA A 171 -2.90 -14.72 6.41
C ALA A 171 -2.81 -15.03 7.92
N GLY A 172 -1.87 -15.87 8.33
CA GLY A 172 -1.66 -16.27 9.72
C GLY A 172 -0.99 -15.20 10.59
N ALA A 173 -0.54 -15.62 11.77
CA ALA A 173 0.15 -14.75 12.74
C ALA A 173 1.47 -14.15 12.22
N ASP A 174 2.10 -14.81 11.25
CA ASP A 174 3.35 -14.36 10.63
C ASP A 174 3.17 -13.38 9.47
N ALA A 175 1.92 -13.11 9.08
CA ALA A 175 1.65 -12.07 8.08
C ALA A 175 2.18 -10.71 8.55
N ARG A 176 2.91 -10.01 7.67
CA ARG A 176 3.52 -8.71 7.97
C ARG A 176 3.30 -7.74 6.82
N TYR A 177 3.23 -6.46 7.17
CA TYR A 177 3.38 -5.40 6.18
C TYR A 177 4.80 -5.39 5.61
N LEU A 178 4.91 -5.14 4.33
CA LEU A 178 6.19 -4.83 3.69
C LEU A 178 6.69 -3.50 4.24
N SER A 179 7.93 -3.41 4.68
CA SER A 179 8.50 -2.19 5.21
C SER A 179 9.66 -1.70 4.36
N ASN A 180 9.74 -0.38 4.20
CA ASN A 180 10.81 0.29 3.48
C ASN A 180 11.25 1.53 4.25
N ASN A 181 12.57 1.70 4.43
CA ASN A 181 13.16 2.93 4.94
C ASN A 181 13.72 3.71 3.75
N GLN A 182 13.38 4.99 3.68
CA GLN A 182 13.80 5.87 2.59
C GLN A 182 14.48 7.11 3.16
N ALA A 183 15.50 7.59 2.46
CA ALA A 183 16.09 8.90 2.64
C ALA A 183 16.36 9.49 1.25
N VAL A 184 15.88 10.70 1.04
CA VAL A 184 16.02 11.41 -0.24
C VAL A 184 16.47 12.84 0.05
N ALA A 185 17.43 13.33 -0.73
CA ALA A 185 17.83 14.74 -0.74
C ALA A 185 17.93 15.25 -2.18
N GLY A 186 17.63 16.52 -2.37
CA GLY A 186 17.66 17.14 -3.69
C GLY A 186 17.76 18.67 -3.60
N ILE A 187 18.28 19.26 -4.65
CA ILE A 187 18.36 20.72 -4.83
C ILE A 187 17.39 21.11 -5.94
N ARG A 188 16.65 22.19 -5.71
CA ARG A 188 15.74 22.80 -6.67
C ARG A 188 16.22 24.21 -6.97
N TRP A 189 16.21 24.59 -8.23
CA TRP A 189 16.43 25.95 -8.69
C TRP A 189 15.21 26.46 -9.45
N GLU A 190 14.82 27.70 -9.14
CA GLU A 190 13.74 28.43 -9.81
C GLU A 190 14.31 29.77 -10.27
N GLY A 191 14.48 29.94 -11.56
CA GLY A 191 14.95 31.16 -12.22
C GLY A 191 13.81 32.03 -12.69
#